data_66c856861376b7f31e51c1fea5db37eb
#
_entry.id   66c856861376b7f31e51c1fea5db37eb
#
_cell.length_a   1.000
_cell.length_b   1.000
_cell.length_c   1.000
_cell.angle_alpha   90.00
_cell.angle_beta   90.00
_cell.angle_gamma   90.00
#
_symmetry.space_group_name_H-M   'P 1'
#
loop_
_entity.id
_entity.type
_entity.pdbx_description
1 polymer ?
#
loop_
_entity_poly.entity_id
_entity_poly.type
_entity_poly.pdbx_seq_one_letter_code
_entity_poly.pdbx_strand_id
1 'polypeptide(L)'
;VNKLRAYIYNIIPKKYRNSLGKSKVLKPLRDVFFRTKSGFRELQVPVEKCYGKYEVSFQFVSSIQIATKAKKKGIETRLLNNSIRILQQSRPRLANDYIIADVGANFGYLSLVWSQTVCNQGKVYAFEPHPNLFAAIQKSIAVNKLENSITPTNVAVGKQKGSIAISLASTTSNTKEGEVGEAQLKSKATIQMITIDEYFMDFERLDFIKIDVDGIELDILQGAEEILARLKPIVVVETNGNTDLLEFFNQRNYTILNMELNTFDMQKELPLNIFCVPN
;
A
#
# COMPACT_ATOMS: atom_id res chain seq x y z
N VAL A 1 26.12 -6.85 7.43
CA VAL A 1 26.43 -6.27 6.11
C VAL A 1 25.38 -5.23 5.70
N ASN A 2 24.07 -5.49 5.79
CA ASN A 2 23.04 -4.54 5.37
C ASN A 2 22.93 -3.30 6.29
N LYS A 3 23.20 -3.45 7.60
CA LYS A 3 23.27 -2.29 8.53
C LYS A 3 24.40 -1.32 8.16
N LEU A 4 25.58 -1.83 7.74
CA LEU A 4 26.68 -1.00 7.28
C LEU A 4 26.32 -0.27 5.97
N ARG A 5 25.66 -0.96 5.02
CA ARG A 5 25.18 -0.34 3.78
C ARG A 5 24.15 0.76 4.04
N ALA A 6 23.26 0.54 5.00
CA ALA A 6 22.30 1.56 5.43
C ALA A 6 23.00 2.78 6.05
N TYR A 7 24.05 2.55 6.85
CA TYR A 7 24.85 3.62 7.40
C TYR A 7 25.52 4.45 6.31
N ILE A 8 26.21 3.79 5.36
CA ILE A 8 26.82 4.46 4.20
C ILE A 8 25.78 5.24 3.39
N TYR A 9 24.61 4.63 3.11
CA TYR A 9 23.52 5.33 2.42
C TYR A 9 23.08 6.60 3.14
N ASN A 10 23.02 6.57 4.46
CA ASN A 10 22.57 7.71 5.25
C ASN A 10 23.58 8.86 5.31
N ILE A 11 24.88 8.58 5.16
CA ILE A 11 25.94 9.61 5.10
C ILE A 11 25.91 10.34 3.75
N ILE A 12 25.49 9.69 2.65
CA ILE A 12 25.41 10.33 1.34
C ILE A 12 24.36 11.45 1.36
N PRO A 13 24.71 12.71 1.04
CA PRO A 13 23.75 13.80 0.98
C PRO A 13 22.60 13.52 0.00
N LYS A 14 21.38 13.99 0.32
CA LYS A 14 20.15 13.71 -0.47
C LYS A 14 20.30 14.04 -1.95
N LYS A 15 21.00 15.13 -2.29
CA LYS A 15 21.31 15.54 -3.67
C LYS A 15 22.01 14.43 -4.46
N TYR A 16 23.03 13.82 -3.87
CA TYR A 16 23.79 12.74 -4.52
C TYR A 16 23.06 11.40 -4.50
N ARG A 17 22.21 11.13 -3.51
CA ARG A 17 21.36 9.92 -3.51
C ARG A 17 20.39 9.88 -4.69
N ASN A 18 19.80 11.03 -5.03
CA ASN A 18 18.93 11.15 -6.20
C ASN A 18 19.70 10.93 -7.52
N SER A 19 20.94 11.45 -7.58
CA SER A 19 21.82 11.23 -8.75
C SER A 19 22.26 9.78 -8.90
N LEU A 20 22.55 9.09 -7.77
CA LEU A 20 22.82 7.64 -7.74
C LEU A 20 21.66 6.83 -8.34
N GLY A 21 20.40 7.25 -8.06
CA GLY A 21 19.19 6.60 -8.60
C GLY A 21 19.02 6.73 -10.11
N LYS A 22 19.47 7.84 -10.68
CA LYS A 22 19.22 8.21 -12.10
C LYS A 22 20.44 7.99 -13.03
N SER A 23 21.67 7.98 -12.51
CA SER A 23 22.89 7.89 -13.30
C SER A 23 23.14 6.49 -13.85
N LYS A 24 23.29 6.38 -15.18
CA LYS A 24 23.70 5.12 -15.85
C LYS A 24 25.12 4.70 -15.46
N VAL A 25 26.03 5.66 -15.24
CA VAL A 25 27.45 5.41 -14.88
C VAL A 25 27.58 4.85 -13.46
N LEU A 26 26.71 5.27 -12.54
CA LEU A 26 26.71 4.81 -11.14
C LEU A 26 25.85 3.56 -10.91
N LYS A 27 25.28 2.98 -11.97
CA LYS A 27 24.47 1.76 -11.91
C LYS A 27 25.16 0.60 -11.19
N PRO A 28 26.44 0.26 -11.47
CA PRO A 28 27.13 -0.83 -10.76
C PRO A 28 27.23 -0.59 -9.25
N LEU A 29 27.53 0.64 -8.84
CA LEU A 29 27.60 1.02 -7.43
C LEU A 29 26.23 0.90 -6.75
N ARG A 30 25.17 1.34 -7.42
CA ARG A 30 23.80 1.21 -6.95
C ARG A 30 23.41 -0.25 -6.75
N ASP A 31 23.76 -1.11 -7.70
CA ASP A 31 23.42 -2.53 -7.68
C ASP A 31 24.17 -3.26 -6.53
N VAL A 32 25.43 -2.91 -6.28
CA VAL A 32 26.17 -3.43 -5.12
C VAL A 32 25.54 -3.03 -3.79
N PHE A 33 25.07 -1.78 -3.68
CA PHE A 33 24.55 -1.26 -2.39
C PHE A 33 23.08 -1.57 -2.13
N PHE A 34 22.22 -1.56 -3.17
CA PHE A 34 20.77 -1.52 -2.97
C PHE A 34 20.01 -2.68 -3.62
N ARG A 35 20.57 -3.34 -4.63
CA ARG A 35 19.88 -4.39 -5.37
C ARG A 35 20.55 -5.75 -5.19
N THR A 36 19.75 -6.80 -5.38
CA THR A 36 20.20 -8.18 -5.59
C THR A 36 19.84 -8.59 -7.02
N LYS A 37 20.28 -9.75 -7.48
CA LYS A 37 19.89 -10.29 -8.80
C LYS A 37 18.36 -10.47 -8.91
N SER A 38 17.68 -10.69 -7.78
CA SER A 38 16.25 -11.00 -7.68
C SER A 38 15.42 -9.90 -7.00
N GLY A 39 15.96 -8.67 -6.83
CA GLY A 39 15.18 -7.60 -6.21
C GLY A 39 16.01 -6.61 -5.40
N PHE A 40 15.63 -6.34 -4.16
CA PHE A 40 16.24 -5.36 -3.27
C PHE A 40 16.99 -6.02 -2.12
N ARG A 41 17.85 -5.25 -1.45
CA ARG A 41 18.50 -5.66 -0.19
C ARG A 41 17.63 -5.28 0.99
N GLU A 42 17.24 -6.27 1.76
CA GLU A 42 16.39 -6.09 2.94
C GLU A 42 17.16 -5.46 4.10
N LEU A 43 16.45 -4.64 4.85
CA LEU A 43 16.87 -4.07 6.12
C LEU A 43 15.70 -4.11 7.08
N GLN A 44 15.93 -4.64 8.28
CA GLN A 44 15.01 -4.56 9.40
C GLN A 44 15.38 -3.37 10.28
N VAL A 45 14.39 -2.54 10.61
CA VAL A 45 14.55 -1.37 11.48
C VAL A 45 13.42 -1.28 12.50
N PRO A 46 13.69 -0.78 13.71
CA PRO A 46 12.63 -0.39 14.63
C PRO A 46 11.98 0.89 14.11
N VAL A 47 10.65 0.94 14.19
CA VAL A 47 9.81 2.10 13.91
C VAL A 47 9.03 2.43 15.16
N GLU A 48 9.18 3.65 15.65
CA GLU A 48 8.44 4.20 16.78
C GLU A 48 7.84 5.52 16.32
N LYS A 49 6.51 5.61 16.24
CA LYS A 49 5.77 6.75 15.70
C LYS A 49 4.44 6.95 16.42
N CYS A 50 3.92 8.16 16.32
CA CYS A 50 2.57 8.50 16.78
C CYS A 50 1.66 8.77 15.56
N TYR A 51 0.47 8.18 15.59
CA TYR A 51 -0.61 8.42 14.62
C TYR A 51 -1.88 8.76 15.38
N GLY A 52 -2.33 10.01 15.28
CA GLY A 52 -3.39 10.51 16.15
C GLY A 52 -3.03 10.34 17.63
N LYS A 53 -3.86 9.63 18.38
CA LYS A 53 -3.64 9.30 19.81
C LYS A 53 -2.82 8.01 20.02
N TYR A 54 -2.45 7.29 18.98
CA TYR A 54 -1.81 5.99 19.09
C TYR A 54 -0.30 6.09 18.97
N GLU A 55 0.40 5.46 19.91
CA GLU A 55 1.82 5.19 19.83
C GLU A 55 2.01 3.79 19.24
N VAL A 56 2.77 3.68 18.16
CA VAL A 56 3.08 2.40 17.51
C VAL A 56 4.58 2.10 17.61
N SER A 57 4.89 0.83 17.87
CA SER A 57 6.26 0.34 17.92
C SER A 57 6.33 -1.03 17.27
N PHE A 58 7.09 -1.15 16.18
CA PHE A 58 7.25 -2.40 15.46
C PHE A 58 8.58 -2.50 14.72
N GLN A 59 8.99 -3.73 14.41
CA GLN A 59 10.10 -4.03 13.52
C GLN A 59 9.61 -4.05 12.08
N PHE A 60 10.24 -3.29 11.21
CA PHE A 60 9.84 -3.15 9.80
C PHE A 60 10.93 -3.71 8.88
N VAL A 61 10.57 -4.66 8.04
CA VAL A 61 11.45 -5.29 7.05
C VAL A 61 11.10 -4.75 5.66
N SER A 62 12.05 -4.11 5.02
CA SER A 62 11.85 -3.55 3.68
C SER A 62 13.18 -3.27 2.99
N SER A 63 13.18 -2.65 1.81
CA SER A 63 14.40 -2.17 1.18
C SER A 63 15.11 -1.14 2.07
N ILE A 64 16.45 -1.01 1.93
CA ILE A 64 17.26 -0.06 2.72
C ILE A 64 16.69 1.37 2.64
N GLN A 65 16.21 1.77 1.46
CA GLN A 65 15.67 3.11 1.23
C GLN A 65 14.35 3.33 1.98
N ILE A 66 13.42 2.39 1.85
CA ILE A 66 12.10 2.44 2.49
C ILE A 66 12.23 2.29 4.02
N ALA A 67 13.05 1.35 4.50
CA ALA A 67 13.36 1.20 5.92
C ALA A 67 13.91 2.48 6.55
N THR A 68 14.84 3.15 5.84
CA THR A 68 15.40 4.43 6.30
C THR A 68 14.33 5.54 6.35
N LYS A 69 13.45 5.62 5.33
CA LYS A 69 12.34 6.59 5.30
C LYS A 69 11.38 6.32 6.45
N ALA A 70 10.97 5.06 6.62
CA ALA A 70 10.05 4.61 7.66
C ALA A 70 10.56 4.99 9.06
N LYS A 71 11.81 4.63 9.38
CA LYS A 71 12.44 4.96 10.66
C LYS A 71 12.49 6.46 10.94
N LYS A 72 12.87 7.27 9.93
CA LYS A 72 13.04 8.73 10.11
C LYS A 72 11.72 9.49 10.16
N LYS A 73 10.83 9.27 9.20
CA LYS A 73 9.67 10.12 8.95
C LYS A 73 8.33 9.39 8.95
N GLY A 74 8.35 8.05 8.97
CA GLY A 74 7.17 7.26 8.63
C GLY A 74 6.92 7.20 7.12
N ILE A 75 5.90 6.45 6.74
CA ILE A 75 5.42 6.33 5.36
C ILE A 75 3.96 6.76 5.35
N GLU A 76 3.57 7.57 4.40
CA GLU A 76 2.20 8.06 4.19
C GLU A 76 1.49 8.55 5.47
N THR A 77 2.22 9.27 6.29
CA THR A 77 1.77 9.71 7.62
C THR A 77 0.44 10.48 7.57
N ARG A 78 0.20 11.27 6.51
CA ARG A 78 -1.04 12.02 6.35
C ARG A 78 -2.22 11.11 6.04
N LEU A 79 -2.05 10.15 5.12
CA LEU A 79 -3.07 9.16 4.79
C LEU A 79 -3.42 8.32 6.02
N LEU A 80 -2.42 7.83 6.77
CA LEU A 80 -2.62 7.08 8.01
C LEU A 80 -3.40 7.88 9.06
N ASN A 81 -3.02 9.12 9.34
CA ASN A 81 -3.74 9.95 10.29
C ASN A 81 -5.18 10.21 9.86
N ASN A 82 -5.40 10.44 8.56
CA ASN A 82 -6.73 10.67 8.01
C ASN A 82 -7.59 9.41 8.03
N SER A 83 -7.04 8.24 7.69
CA SER A 83 -7.77 6.98 7.75
C SER A 83 -8.21 6.64 9.18
N ILE A 84 -7.32 6.81 10.16
CA ILE A 84 -7.64 6.64 11.58
C ILE A 84 -8.76 7.60 12.01
N ARG A 85 -8.63 8.87 11.67
CA ARG A 85 -9.60 9.90 12.04
C ARG A 85 -10.97 9.64 11.43
N ILE A 86 -11.03 9.35 10.13
CA ILE A 86 -12.31 9.16 9.43
C ILE A 86 -13.02 7.90 9.89
N LEU A 87 -12.30 6.79 10.13
CA LEU A 87 -12.86 5.58 10.70
C LEU A 87 -13.50 5.84 12.08
N GLN A 88 -12.78 6.52 12.97
CA GLN A 88 -13.29 6.83 14.30
C GLN A 88 -14.48 7.78 14.29
N GLN A 89 -14.53 8.72 13.35
CA GLN A 89 -15.65 9.66 13.21
C GLN A 89 -16.89 8.99 12.60
N SER A 90 -16.71 8.18 11.57
CA SER A 90 -17.83 7.57 10.84
C SER A 90 -18.35 6.29 11.49
N ARG A 91 -17.51 5.57 12.25
CA ARG A 91 -17.86 4.29 12.89
C ARG A 91 -17.38 4.20 14.35
N PRO A 92 -17.76 5.13 15.22
CA PRO A 92 -17.18 5.28 16.57
C PRO A 92 -17.44 4.08 17.49
N ARG A 93 -18.46 3.27 17.21
CA ARG A 93 -18.84 2.11 18.06
C ARG A 93 -17.89 0.93 17.95
N LEU A 94 -17.02 0.90 16.94
CA LEU A 94 -16.14 -0.25 16.70
C LEU A 94 -14.90 -0.28 17.59
N ALA A 95 -14.57 0.81 18.28
CA ALA A 95 -13.56 0.87 19.36
C ALA A 95 -12.25 0.08 19.03
N ASN A 96 -11.63 0.30 17.86
CA ASN A 96 -10.43 -0.38 17.36
C ASN A 96 -10.64 -1.83 16.85
N ASP A 97 -11.87 -2.24 16.62
CA ASP A 97 -12.25 -3.52 16.00
C ASP A 97 -12.61 -3.30 14.51
N TYR A 98 -11.76 -2.58 13.76
CA TYR A 98 -12.02 -2.34 12.34
C TYR A 98 -11.45 -3.47 11.48
N ILE A 99 -12.13 -3.73 10.34
CA ILE A 99 -11.69 -4.65 9.29
C ILE A 99 -11.26 -3.82 8.09
N ILE A 100 -10.00 -3.95 7.71
CA ILE A 100 -9.37 -3.15 6.63
C ILE A 100 -8.85 -4.06 5.53
N ALA A 101 -9.11 -3.69 4.26
CA ALA A 101 -8.45 -4.21 3.08
C ALA A 101 -7.36 -3.21 2.61
N ASP A 102 -6.10 -3.64 2.58
CA ASP A 102 -4.95 -2.89 2.08
C ASP A 102 -4.54 -3.45 0.71
N VAL A 103 -5.09 -2.88 -0.36
CA VAL A 103 -4.82 -3.30 -1.73
C VAL A 103 -3.61 -2.55 -2.28
N GLY A 104 -2.59 -3.29 -2.71
CA GLY A 104 -1.27 -2.75 -3.02
C GLY A 104 -0.49 -2.44 -1.73
N ALA A 105 -0.41 -3.42 -0.82
CA ALA A 105 0.19 -3.23 0.50
C ALA A 105 1.70 -2.91 0.46
N ASN A 106 2.36 -3.15 -0.66
CA ASN A 106 3.79 -2.91 -0.86
C ASN A 106 4.62 -3.64 0.21
N PHE A 107 5.34 -2.95 1.09
CA PHE A 107 6.07 -3.53 2.23
C PHE A 107 5.20 -3.71 3.49
N GLY A 108 3.91 -3.42 3.43
CA GLY A 108 2.96 -3.59 4.53
C GLY A 108 3.07 -2.56 5.65
N TYR A 109 3.68 -1.40 5.39
CA TYR A 109 3.84 -0.38 6.44
C TYR A 109 2.50 0.12 6.99
N LEU A 110 1.54 0.41 6.12
CA LEU A 110 0.21 0.87 6.51
C LEU A 110 -0.53 -0.21 7.30
N SER A 111 -0.48 -1.46 6.80
CA SER A 111 -1.06 -2.63 7.49
C SER A 111 -0.52 -2.79 8.91
N LEU A 112 0.81 -2.63 9.11
CA LEU A 112 1.44 -2.68 10.43
C LEU A 112 0.96 -1.55 11.36
N VAL A 113 0.79 -0.34 10.84
CA VAL A 113 0.26 0.78 11.64
C VAL A 113 -1.20 0.55 12.01
N TRP A 114 -2.05 0.16 11.04
CA TRP A 114 -3.47 -0.10 11.33
C TRP A 114 -3.67 -1.23 12.33
N SER A 115 -2.88 -2.31 12.25
CA SER A 115 -2.96 -3.42 13.20
C SER A 115 -2.61 -3.04 14.64
N GLN A 116 -1.84 -1.98 14.86
CA GLN A 116 -1.50 -1.47 16.19
C GLN A 116 -2.34 -0.25 16.60
N THR A 117 -3.26 0.18 15.76
CA THR A 117 -4.11 1.34 16.03
C THR A 117 -5.59 0.94 15.97
N VAL A 118 -6.26 1.26 14.88
CA VAL A 118 -7.70 1.03 14.71
C VAL A 118 -8.09 -0.44 14.53
N CYS A 119 -7.16 -1.30 14.15
CA CYS A 119 -7.39 -2.75 14.04
C CYS A 119 -6.72 -3.55 15.17
N ASN A 120 -6.49 -2.94 16.32
CA ASN A 120 -5.85 -3.64 17.45
C ASN A 120 -6.70 -4.83 17.95
N GLN A 121 -8.02 -4.74 17.82
CA GLN A 121 -8.96 -5.83 18.09
C GLN A 121 -9.61 -6.38 16.81
N GLY A 122 -9.35 -5.74 15.67
CA GLY A 122 -9.85 -6.08 14.36
C GLY A 122 -8.84 -6.81 13.49
N LYS A 123 -8.93 -6.62 12.17
CA LYS A 123 -8.07 -7.33 11.23
C LYS A 123 -7.73 -6.52 9.98
N VAL A 124 -6.51 -6.70 9.49
CA VAL A 124 -6.05 -6.14 8.22
C VAL A 124 -5.82 -7.27 7.22
N TYR A 125 -6.43 -7.17 6.05
CA TYR A 125 -6.21 -8.07 4.91
C TYR A 125 -5.34 -7.32 3.90
N ALA A 126 -4.09 -7.77 3.72
CA ALA A 126 -3.08 -7.09 2.93
C ALA A 126 -2.82 -7.86 1.62
N PHE A 127 -3.09 -7.23 0.48
CA PHE A 127 -2.91 -7.81 -0.85
C PHE A 127 -1.68 -7.21 -1.52
N GLU A 128 -0.72 -8.06 -1.86
CA GLU A 128 0.52 -7.64 -2.52
C GLU A 128 0.94 -8.69 -3.56
N PRO A 129 0.86 -8.35 -4.86
CA PRO A 129 1.18 -9.30 -5.92
C PRO A 129 2.67 -9.61 -6.04
N HIS A 130 3.57 -8.67 -5.69
CA HIS A 130 5.00 -8.86 -5.89
C HIS A 130 5.61 -9.81 -4.83
N PRO A 131 6.12 -11.01 -5.19
CA PRO A 131 6.55 -12.04 -4.23
C PRO A 131 7.61 -11.57 -3.23
N ASN A 132 8.55 -10.71 -3.66
CA ASN A 132 9.59 -10.21 -2.75
C ASN A 132 9.05 -9.19 -1.75
N LEU A 133 8.06 -8.38 -2.13
CA LEU A 133 7.38 -7.45 -1.22
C LEU A 133 6.51 -8.23 -0.24
N PHE A 134 5.74 -9.19 -0.75
CA PHE A 134 4.95 -10.11 0.07
C PHE A 134 5.81 -10.85 1.11
N ALA A 135 6.98 -11.39 0.70
CA ALA A 135 7.90 -12.03 1.63
C ALA A 135 8.42 -11.07 2.72
N ALA A 136 8.62 -9.80 2.39
CA ALA A 136 9.01 -8.78 3.38
C ALA A 136 7.86 -8.45 4.36
N ILE A 137 6.60 -8.41 3.87
CA ILE A 137 5.41 -8.30 4.73
C ILE A 137 5.36 -9.47 5.72
N GLN A 138 5.48 -10.71 5.24
CA GLN A 138 5.47 -11.90 6.10
C GLN A 138 6.54 -11.85 7.19
N LYS A 139 7.77 -11.42 6.85
CA LYS A 139 8.85 -11.23 7.83
C LYS A 139 8.51 -10.16 8.86
N SER A 140 7.90 -9.05 8.44
CA SER A 140 7.47 -7.99 9.35
C SER A 140 6.36 -8.49 10.28
N ILE A 141 5.40 -9.26 9.79
CA ILE A 141 4.33 -9.86 10.58
C ILE A 141 4.93 -10.80 11.63
N ALA A 142 5.78 -11.75 11.21
CA ALA A 142 6.36 -12.77 12.07
C ALA A 142 7.23 -12.16 13.20
N VAL A 143 8.09 -11.19 12.88
CA VAL A 143 8.97 -10.58 13.90
C VAL A 143 8.20 -9.77 14.93
N ASN A 144 6.99 -9.31 14.61
CA ASN A 144 6.10 -8.56 15.50
C ASN A 144 4.98 -9.43 16.12
N LYS A 145 4.88 -10.71 15.75
CA LYS A 145 3.83 -11.64 16.22
C LYS A 145 2.42 -11.14 15.89
N LEU A 146 2.21 -10.69 14.66
CA LEU A 146 0.95 -10.08 14.19
C LEU A 146 0.15 -11.01 13.24
N GLU A 147 0.39 -12.32 13.28
CA GLU A 147 -0.26 -13.32 12.42
C GLU A 147 -1.79 -13.35 12.61
N ASN A 148 -2.25 -13.04 13.82
CA ASN A 148 -3.68 -12.96 14.11
C ASN A 148 -4.31 -11.64 13.66
N SER A 149 -3.52 -10.56 13.54
CA SER A 149 -3.99 -9.21 13.23
C SER A 149 -3.87 -8.84 11.76
N ILE A 150 -2.94 -9.48 11.01
CA ILE A 150 -2.72 -9.21 9.59
C ILE A 150 -2.74 -10.52 8.81
N THR A 151 -3.57 -10.58 7.79
CA THR A 151 -3.60 -11.69 6.82
C THR A 151 -3.01 -11.20 5.50
N PRO A 152 -1.75 -11.50 5.18
CA PRO A 152 -1.16 -11.16 3.90
C PRO A 152 -1.56 -12.19 2.84
N THR A 153 -1.84 -11.73 1.61
CA THR A 153 -2.19 -12.58 0.46
C THR A 153 -1.37 -12.18 -0.76
N ASN A 154 -0.65 -13.14 -1.37
CA ASN A 154 0.17 -12.88 -2.56
C ASN A 154 -0.66 -13.03 -3.83
N VAL A 155 -1.51 -12.05 -4.09
CA VAL A 155 -2.38 -11.98 -5.27
C VAL A 155 -2.46 -10.55 -5.77
N ALA A 156 -2.78 -10.40 -7.03
CA ALA A 156 -3.26 -9.13 -7.58
C ALA A 156 -4.77 -9.00 -7.32
N VAL A 157 -5.25 -7.78 -7.17
CA VAL A 157 -6.68 -7.47 -7.13
C VAL A 157 -7.04 -6.72 -8.41
N GLY A 158 -8.16 -7.07 -9.03
CA GLY A 158 -8.61 -6.47 -10.28
C GLY A 158 -10.11 -6.59 -10.48
N LYS A 159 -10.57 -6.30 -11.71
CA LYS A 159 -11.98 -6.34 -12.08
C LYS A 159 -12.57 -7.76 -12.13
N GLN A 160 -11.76 -8.74 -12.48
CA GLN A 160 -12.19 -10.12 -12.67
C GLN A 160 -11.09 -11.11 -12.28
N LYS A 161 -11.46 -12.35 -12.05
CA LYS A 161 -10.51 -13.45 -11.83
C LYS A 161 -9.59 -13.65 -13.04
N GLY A 162 -8.36 -14.03 -12.76
CA GLY A 162 -7.40 -14.33 -13.81
C GLY A 162 -5.99 -14.48 -13.30
N SER A 163 -5.04 -14.13 -14.15
CA SER A 163 -3.63 -14.06 -13.79
C SER A 163 -2.95 -12.92 -14.52
N ILE A 164 -1.96 -12.31 -13.88
CA ILE A 164 -1.13 -11.27 -14.47
C ILE A 164 0.35 -11.67 -14.42
N ALA A 165 1.11 -11.20 -15.38
CA ALA A 165 2.57 -11.32 -15.38
C ALA A 165 3.18 -10.04 -14.80
N ILE A 166 3.92 -10.15 -13.71
CA ILE A 166 4.60 -9.02 -13.09
C ILE A 166 6.12 -9.14 -13.25
N SER A 167 6.81 -8.01 -13.38
CA SER A 167 8.27 -7.95 -13.43
C SER A 167 8.87 -8.00 -12.05
N LEU A 168 9.75 -8.97 -11.77
CA LEU A 168 10.47 -9.08 -10.51
C LEU A 168 11.66 -8.09 -10.40
N ALA A 169 11.99 -7.39 -11.46
CA ALA A 169 13.14 -6.47 -11.50
C ALA A 169 12.86 -5.10 -10.89
N SER A 170 11.60 -4.72 -10.69
CA SER A 170 11.20 -3.45 -10.07
C SER A 170 10.53 -3.69 -8.72
N THR A 171 10.57 -2.70 -7.83
CA THR A 171 9.81 -2.70 -6.57
C THR A 171 8.46 -2.00 -6.73
N THR A 172 8.12 -1.59 -7.93
CA THR A 172 6.81 -1.06 -8.34
C THR A 172 6.22 -2.04 -9.34
N SER A 173 4.96 -2.37 -9.18
CA SER A 173 4.20 -3.27 -10.06
C SER A 173 3.68 -2.52 -11.29
N ASN A 174 4.48 -1.64 -11.91
CA ASN A 174 4.05 -0.95 -13.12
C ASN A 174 3.63 -1.96 -14.18
N THR A 175 2.33 -2.11 -14.34
CA THR A 175 1.65 -2.96 -15.32
C THR A 175 1.50 -2.26 -16.68
N LYS A 176 2.04 -1.05 -16.86
CA LYS A 176 2.02 -0.40 -18.17
C LYS A 176 2.84 -1.20 -19.16
N GLU A 177 2.15 -1.96 -20.00
CA GLU A 177 2.67 -2.53 -21.23
C GLU A 177 3.17 -1.38 -22.12
N GLY A 178 4.47 -1.23 -22.26
CA GLY A 178 4.93 -0.25 -23.21
C GLY A 178 6.41 0.09 -23.26
N GLU A 179 7.22 -0.13 -22.24
CA GLU A 179 8.67 0.16 -22.32
C GLU A 179 9.52 -0.76 -21.45
N VAL A 180 9.52 -2.06 -21.77
CA VAL A 180 10.37 -3.02 -21.08
C VAL A 180 11.54 -3.39 -21.99
N GLY A 181 12.72 -2.87 -21.70
CA GLY A 181 13.94 -3.28 -22.40
C GLY A 181 14.19 -4.78 -22.23
N GLU A 182 14.78 -5.44 -23.24
CA GLU A 182 15.01 -6.90 -23.33
C GLU A 182 15.66 -7.54 -22.08
N ALA A 183 16.40 -6.80 -21.27
CA ALA A 183 17.00 -7.27 -20.02
C ALA A 183 15.98 -7.45 -18.88
N GLN A 184 14.80 -6.81 -18.93
CA GLN A 184 13.72 -6.92 -17.94
C GLN A 184 12.76 -8.08 -18.23
N LEU A 185 12.78 -8.62 -19.43
CA LEU A 185 11.96 -9.77 -19.86
C LEU A 185 12.34 -11.10 -19.17
N LYS A 186 13.48 -11.20 -18.50
CA LYS A 186 14.05 -12.45 -17.98
C LYS A 186 13.59 -12.88 -16.58
N SER A 187 12.81 -12.08 -15.87
CA SER A 187 12.25 -12.48 -14.57
C SER A 187 10.82 -11.96 -14.39
N LYS A 188 9.88 -12.66 -15.02
CA LYS A 188 8.45 -12.45 -14.80
C LYS A 188 7.92 -13.54 -13.86
N ALA A 189 7.00 -13.18 -12.98
CA ALA A 189 6.19 -14.13 -12.20
C ALA A 189 4.74 -14.01 -12.66
N THR A 190 4.07 -15.14 -12.82
CA THR A 190 2.62 -15.18 -13.03
C THR A 190 1.95 -15.21 -11.66
N ILE A 191 1.08 -14.25 -11.40
CA ILE A 191 0.39 -14.06 -10.12
C ILE A 191 -1.10 -14.20 -10.35
N GLN A 192 -1.78 -14.90 -9.46
CA GLN A 192 -3.23 -15.00 -9.46
C GLN A 192 -3.85 -13.63 -9.24
N MET A 193 -4.95 -13.34 -9.96
CA MET A 193 -5.77 -12.16 -9.77
C MET A 193 -7.16 -12.56 -9.30
N ILE A 194 -7.62 -11.86 -8.26
CA ILE A 194 -8.94 -12.04 -7.63
C ILE A 194 -9.71 -10.72 -7.66
N THR A 195 -10.99 -10.74 -7.26
CA THR A 195 -11.77 -9.53 -7.03
C THR A 195 -12.00 -9.30 -5.53
N ILE A 196 -12.32 -8.06 -5.15
CA ILE A 196 -12.74 -7.75 -3.78
C ILE A 196 -14.06 -8.46 -3.45
N ASP A 197 -14.99 -8.49 -4.38
CA ASP A 197 -16.29 -9.16 -4.21
C ASP A 197 -16.11 -10.63 -3.86
N GLU A 198 -15.25 -11.35 -4.60
CA GLU A 198 -14.98 -12.75 -4.32
C GLU A 198 -14.32 -12.98 -2.96
N TYR A 199 -13.30 -12.18 -2.62
CA TYR A 199 -12.56 -12.40 -1.38
C TYR A 199 -13.39 -12.11 -0.13
N PHE A 200 -14.27 -11.10 -0.19
CA PHE A 200 -15.09 -10.67 0.93
C PHE A 200 -16.56 -11.09 0.84
N MET A 201 -16.90 -12.04 -0.05
CA MET A 201 -18.29 -12.47 -0.27
C MET A 201 -19.00 -12.93 1.00
N ASP A 202 -18.33 -13.68 1.86
CA ASP A 202 -18.87 -14.24 3.09
C ASP A 202 -18.66 -13.33 4.33
N PHE A 203 -18.10 -12.13 4.15
CA PHE A 203 -17.88 -11.23 5.26
C PHE A 203 -19.14 -10.42 5.56
N GLU A 204 -19.45 -10.30 6.84
CA GLU A 204 -20.56 -9.45 7.32
C GLU A 204 -20.16 -7.98 7.42
N ARG A 205 -18.85 -7.67 7.45
CA ARG A 205 -18.31 -6.33 7.61
C ARG A 205 -16.98 -6.15 6.89
N LEU A 206 -16.83 -5.01 6.26
CA LEU A 206 -15.57 -4.44 5.81
C LEU A 206 -15.68 -2.92 6.01
N ASP A 207 -14.80 -2.35 6.81
CA ASP A 207 -14.94 -0.97 7.26
C ASP A 207 -14.17 0.01 6.39
N PHE A 208 -13.05 -0.44 5.82
CA PHE A 208 -12.17 0.41 5.05
C PHE A 208 -11.45 -0.36 3.95
N ILE A 209 -11.31 0.26 2.78
CA ILE A 209 -10.49 -0.23 1.67
C ILE A 209 -9.50 0.86 1.29
N LYS A 210 -8.21 0.52 1.23
CA LYS A 210 -7.18 1.35 0.58
C LYS A 210 -6.83 0.71 -0.75
N ILE A 211 -6.79 1.52 -1.81
CA ILE A 211 -6.40 1.09 -3.16
C ILE A 211 -5.30 2.02 -3.68
N ASP A 212 -4.14 1.44 -3.99
CA ASP A 212 -2.95 2.15 -4.48
C ASP A 212 -2.08 1.14 -5.26
N VAL A 213 -2.29 1.07 -6.59
CA VAL A 213 -1.81 -0.03 -7.44
C VAL A 213 -1.28 0.41 -8.82
N ASP A 214 -0.93 1.67 -8.99
CA ASP A 214 -0.31 2.20 -10.21
C ASP A 214 -1.20 2.16 -11.49
N GLY A 215 -2.50 2.49 -11.40
CA GLY A 215 -3.33 2.89 -12.55
C GLY A 215 -4.43 1.93 -12.98
N ILE A 216 -4.76 0.91 -12.16
CA ILE A 216 -5.91 0.02 -12.37
C ILE A 216 -6.96 0.13 -11.24
N GLU A 217 -6.96 1.26 -10.53
CA GLU A 217 -7.82 1.48 -9.35
C GLU A 217 -9.30 1.38 -9.71
N LEU A 218 -9.70 1.91 -10.86
CA LEU A 218 -11.08 1.81 -11.34
C LEU A 218 -11.50 0.36 -11.64
N ASP A 219 -10.61 -0.45 -12.22
CA ASP A 219 -10.86 -1.87 -12.46
C ASP A 219 -11.06 -2.63 -11.14
N ILE A 220 -10.26 -2.32 -10.13
CA ILE A 220 -10.41 -2.91 -8.79
C ILE A 220 -11.76 -2.53 -8.18
N LEU A 221 -12.17 -1.27 -8.29
CA LEU A 221 -13.46 -0.80 -7.80
C LEU A 221 -14.64 -1.46 -8.55
N GLN A 222 -14.49 -1.71 -9.85
CA GLN A 222 -15.47 -2.47 -10.63
C GLN A 222 -15.54 -3.95 -10.23
N GLY A 223 -14.48 -4.50 -9.63
CA GLY A 223 -14.45 -5.83 -9.01
C GLY A 223 -14.85 -5.83 -7.53
N ALA A 224 -15.41 -4.73 -7.02
CA ALA A 224 -15.85 -4.55 -5.65
C ALA A 224 -17.32 -4.07 -5.55
N GLU A 225 -18.09 -4.13 -6.64
CA GLU A 225 -19.44 -3.57 -6.75
C GLU A 225 -20.40 -4.11 -5.68
N GLU A 226 -20.41 -5.42 -5.44
CA GLU A 226 -21.28 -6.05 -4.45
C GLU A 226 -20.88 -5.65 -3.03
N ILE A 227 -19.59 -5.64 -2.73
CA ILE A 227 -19.06 -5.26 -1.42
C ILE A 227 -19.32 -3.78 -1.14
N LEU A 228 -19.12 -2.90 -2.13
CA LEU A 228 -19.41 -1.48 -1.99
C LEU A 228 -20.89 -1.22 -1.71
N ALA A 229 -21.79 -1.96 -2.38
CA ALA A 229 -23.23 -1.82 -2.19
C ALA A 229 -23.69 -2.42 -0.82
N ARG A 230 -23.18 -3.58 -0.45
CA ARG A 230 -23.64 -4.35 0.71
C ARG A 230 -23.00 -3.90 2.03
N LEU A 231 -21.66 -3.78 2.06
CA LEU A 231 -20.90 -3.47 3.29
C LEU A 231 -20.60 -1.99 3.44
N LYS A 232 -20.68 -1.23 2.36
CA LYS A 232 -20.47 0.23 2.33
C LYS A 232 -19.18 0.65 3.07
N PRO A 233 -18.00 0.10 2.73
CA PRO A 233 -16.75 0.50 3.36
C PRO A 233 -16.41 1.94 3.00
N ILE A 234 -15.68 2.63 3.87
CA ILE A 234 -14.96 3.85 3.48
C ILE A 234 -13.82 3.44 2.55
N VAL A 235 -13.62 4.17 1.46
CA VAL A 235 -12.54 3.88 0.51
C VAL A 235 -11.56 5.04 0.45
N VAL A 236 -10.26 4.76 0.48
CA VAL A 236 -9.22 5.69 0.04
C VAL A 236 -8.57 5.12 -1.22
N VAL A 237 -8.48 5.95 -2.24
CA VAL A 237 -7.93 5.53 -3.53
C VAL A 237 -6.93 6.56 -4.05
N GLU A 238 -5.78 6.07 -4.58
CA GLU A 238 -4.87 6.89 -5.37
C GLU A 238 -5.51 7.15 -6.73
N THR A 239 -5.59 8.41 -7.13
CA THR A 239 -6.37 8.78 -8.32
C THR A 239 -5.59 8.64 -9.61
N ASN A 240 -4.27 8.77 -9.56
CA ASN A 240 -3.39 8.77 -10.74
C ASN A 240 -3.89 9.70 -11.88
N GLY A 241 -4.67 10.74 -11.52
CA GLY A 241 -5.27 11.67 -12.45
C GLY A 241 -6.52 11.15 -13.18
N ASN A 242 -7.04 9.98 -12.80
CA ASN A 242 -8.25 9.40 -13.40
C ASN A 242 -9.51 10.04 -12.80
N THR A 243 -10.19 10.88 -13.56
CA THR A 243 -11.42 11.56 -13.16
C THR A 243 -12.65 10.65 -13.14
N ASP A 244 -12.63 9.49 -13.82
CA ASP A 244 -13.74 8.54 -13.85
C ASP A 244 -14.04 7.97 -12.46
N LEU A 245 -13.04 7.99 -11.56
CA LEU A 245 -13.23 7.65 -10.16
C LEU A 245 -14.26 8.53 -9.45
N LEU A 246 -14.33 9.82 -9.80
CA LEU A 246 -15.31 10.75 -9.24
C LEU A 246 -16.73 10.36 -9.61
N GLU A 247 -16.94 10.06 -10.89
CA GLU A 247 -18.24 9.62 -11.40
C GLU A 247 -18.63 8.26 -10.80
N PHE A 248 -17.68 7.32 -10.72
CA PHE A 248 -17.89 6.00 -10.12
C PHE A 248 -18.44 6.09 -8.69
N PHE A 249 -17.85 6.93 -7.84
CA PHE A 249 -18.30 7.08 -6.47
C PHE A 249 -19.57 7.89 -6.31
N ASN A 250 -19.78 8.93 -7.14
CA ASN A 250 -21.01 9.71 -7.12
C ASN A 250 -22.24 8.86 -7.48
N GLN A 251 -22.13 8.00 -8.49
CA GLN A 251 -23.21 7.08 -8.89
C GLN A 251 -23.58 6.07 -7.78
N ARG A 252 -22.66 5.80 -6.85
CA ARG A 252 -22.86 4.86 -5.73
C ARG A 252 -23.18 5.54 -4.41
N ASN A 253 -23.49 6.81 -4.46
CA ASN A 253 -23.91 7.58 -3.30
C ASN A 253 -22.83 7.69 -2.22
N TYR A 254 -21.58 7.94 -2.64
CA TYR A 254 -20.44 8.24 -1.77
C TYR A 254 -20.12 9.74 -1.80
N THR A 255 -19.86 10.31 -0.65
CA THR A 255 -19.30 11.65 -0.52
C THR A 255 -17.79 11.59 -0.71
N ILE A 256 -17.26 12.36 -1.66
CA ILE A 256 -15.84 12.42 -1.97
C ILE A 256 -15.19 13.53 -1.15
N LEU A 257 -14.12 13.18 -0.42
CA LEU A 257 -13.35 14.10 0.40
C LEU A 257 -11.92 14.19 -0.13
N ASN A 258 -11.34 15.37 0.01
CA ASN A 258 -9.91 15.59 -0.25
C ASN A 258 -9.03 15.14 0.93
N MET A 259 -7.72 15.34 0.83
CA MET A 259 -6.77 14.98 1.89
C MET A 259 -6.83 15.88 3.14
N GLU A 260 -7.63 16.94 3.15
CA GLU A 260 -8.01 17.72 4.33
C GLU A 260 -9.27 17.19 5.03
N LEU A 261 -9.89 16.13 4.47
CA LEU A 261 -11.19 15.56 4.85
C LEU A 261 -12.35 16.56 4.71
N ASN A 262 -12.24 17.49 3.79
CA ASN A 262 -13.33 18.35 3.36
C ASN A 262 -13.95 17.77 2.08
N THR A 263 -15.23 18.01 1.85
CA THR A 263 -15.90 17.66 0.58
C THR A 263 -15.08 18.19 -0.60
N PHE A 264 -14.79 17.29 -1.53
CA PHE A 264 -14.00 17.64 -2.71
C PHE A 264 -14.81 18.56 -3.64
N ASP A 265 -14.19 19.66 -4.03
CA ASP A 265 -14.74 20.58 -5.01
C ASP A 265 -14.37 20.10 -6.42
N MET A 266 -15.37 19.66 -7.18
CA MET A 266 -15.20 19.10 -8.52
C MET A 266 -14.60 20.08 -9.56
N GLN A 267 -14.50 21.37 -9.23
CA GLN A 267 -13.86 22.37 -10.08
C GLN A 267 -12.35 22.49 -9.85
N LYS A 268 -11.83 21.82 -8.80
CA LYS A 268 -10.40 21.82 -8.48
C LYS A 268 -9.68 20.66 -9.15
N GLU A 269 -8.36 20.83 -9.26
CA GLU A 269 -7.47 19.76 -9.71
C GLU A 269 -7.63 18.52 -8.81
N LEU A 270 -7.71 17.34 -9.44
CA LEU A 270 -7.87 16.07 -8.76
C LEU A 270 -6.64 15.78 -7.89
N PRO A 271 -6.81 15.62 -6.56
CA PRO A 271 -5.69 15.31 -5.69
C PRO A 271 -5.19 13.89 -5.90
N LEU A 272 -3.93 13.60 -5.53
CA LEU A 272 -3.34 12.26 -5.67
C LEU A 272 -4.15 11.18 -4.96
N ASN A 273 -4.76 11.49 -3.82
CA ASN A 273 -5.62 10.57 -3.08
C ASN A 273 -6.94 11.26 -2.73
N ILE A 274 -8.03 10.51 -2.78
CA ILE A 274 -9.36 10.90 -2.30
C ILE A 274 -9.87 9.89 -1.28
N PHE A 275 -10.65 10.37 -0.31
CA PHE A 275 -11.45 9.54 0.58
C PHE A 275 -12.89 9.55 0.13
N CYS A 276 -13.50 8.39 0.03
CA CYS A 276 -14.89 8.21 -0.38
C CYS A 276 -15.67 7.57 0.78
N VAL A 277 -16.65 8.28 1.30
CA VAL A 277 -17.44 7.90 2.48
C VAL A 277 -18.87 7.62 2.03
N PRO A 278 -19.44 6.45 2.35
CA PRO A 278 -20.82 6.12 1.99
C PRO A 278 -21.79 7.04 2.75
N ASN A 279 -22.83 7.49 2.06
CA ASN A 279 -23.93 8.29 2.64
C ASN A 279 -24.95 7.41 3.38
#